data_e55c94697b2a6e623434c73906f35a89
#
_entry.id   e55c94697b2a6e623434c73906f35a89
#
_cell.length_a   1.000
_cell.length_b   1.000
_cell.length_c   1.000
_cell.angle_alpha   90.00
_cell.angle_beta   90.00
_cell.angle_gamma   90.00
#
_symmetry.space_group_name_H-M   'P 1'
#
loop_
_entity.id
_entity.type
_entity.pdbx_description
1 polymer ?
#
loop_
_entity_poly.entity_id
_entity_poly.type
_entity_poly.pdbx_seq_one_letter_code
_entity_poly.pdbx_strand_id
1 'polypeptide(L)'
;MENLIVISKVKKFIKDKSEFNTSAGFFEPLNADLVKSCRDAVAHAQKLGRKTVMGKDFNLYVEGQGQDEALVVTSKVKKFIKDEAGLSTSSQAIEQLTVRVQTICLKAIENAKSDKRKTVMDRDFTAPTTLA
;
A
#
# COMPACT_ATOMS: atom_id res chain seq x y z
N MET A 1 -6.15 -4.09 14.60
CA MET A 1 -6.29 -3.75 13.19
C MET A 1 -5.73 -4.88 12.34
N GLU A 2 -6.46 -5.29 11.32
CA GLU A 2 -6.03 -6.40 10.50
C GLU A 2 -4.85 -6.01 9.62
N ASN A 3 -3.91 -6.95 9.46
CA ASN A 3 -2.75 -6.72 8.60
C ASN A 3 -3.13 -7.00 7.14
N LEU A 4 -3.05 -5.97 6.30
CA LEU A 4 -3.39 -6.07 4.89
C LEU A 4 -2.20 -6.42 4.01
N ILE A 5 -1.01 -6.54 4.59
CA ILE A 5 0.24 -6.68 3.85
C ILE A 5 0.71 -8.13 3.81
N VAL A 6 1.24 -8.56 2.66
CA VAL A 6 1.95 -9.82 2.56
C VAL A 6 3.39 -9.54 2.96
N ILE A 7 3.71 -9.71 4.24
CA ILE A 7 5.00 -9.33 4.82
C ILE A 7 6.18 -9.96 4.08
N SER A 8 6.10 -11.25 3.80
CA SER A 8 7.19 -11.96 3.13
C SER A 8 7.47 -11.41 1.73
N LYS A 9 6.43 -11.00 1.01
CA LYS A 9 6.58 -10.45 -0.33
C LYS A 9 7.15 -9.03 -0.31
N VAL A 10 6.77 -8.24 0.70
CA VAL A 10 7.33 -6.90 0.87
C VAL A 10 8.82 -6.99 1.20
N LYS A 11 9.19 -7.90 2.11
CA LYS A 11 10.61 -8.14 2.43
C LYS A 11 11.39 -8.54 1.20
N LYS A 12 10.82 -9.43 0.38
CA LYS A 12 11.45 -9.88 -0.85
C LYS A 12 11.62 -8.73 -1.83
N PHE A 13 10.60 -7.88 -1.97
CA PHE A 13 10.67 -6.72 -2.86
C PHE A 13 11.82 -5.80 -2.46
N ILE A 14 11.91 -5.47 -1.17
CA ILE A 14 12.98 -4.61 -0.66
C ILE A 14 14.35 -5.26 -0.88
N LYS A 15 14.46 -6.56 -0.60
CA LYS A 15 15.69 -7.31 -0.79
C LYS A 15 16.13 -7.31 -2.25
N ASP A 16 15.19 -7.54 -3.16
CA ASP A 16 15.48 -7.59 -4.60
C ASP A 16 15.93 -6.23 -5.13
N LYS A 17 15.38 -5.14 -4.59
CA LYS A 17 15.70 -3.79 -5.07
C LYS A 17 16.96 -3.20 -4.45
N SER A 18 17.35 -3.62 -3.25
CA SER A 18 18.42 -2.96 -2.51
C SER A 18 19.35 -3.90 -1.77
N GLU A 19 19.00 -5.15 -1.64
CA GLU A 19 19.66 -6.15 -0.79
C GLU A 19 19.55 -5.81 0.69
N PHE A 20 18.68 -4.86 1.06
CA PHE A 20 18.47 -4.47 2.44
C PHE A 20 17.51 -5.41 3.16
N ASN A 21 17.64 -5.47 4.47
CA ASN A 21 16.68 -6.14 5.33
C ASN A 21 15.56 -5.17 5.68
N THR A 22 14.49 -5.69 6.25
CA THR A 22 13.34 -4.89 6.67
C THR A 22 13.03 -5.20 8.12
N SER A 23 12.95 -4.18 8.97
CA SER A 23 12.61 -4.37 10.37
C SER A 23 11.11 -4.64 10.53
N ALA A 24 10.74 -5.34 11.60
CA ALA A 24 9.33 -5.62 11.90
C ALA A 24 8.53 -4.34 12.11
N GLY A 25 9.17 -3.32 12.68
CA GLY A 25 8.51 -2.04 12.95
C GLY A 25 8.08 -1.27 11.72
N PHE A 26 8.69 -1.54 10.58
CA PHE A 26 8.34 -0.86 9.32
C PHE A 26 6.90 -1.18 8.89
N PHE A 27 6.40 -2.38 9.21
CA PHE A 27 5.08 -2.80 8.74
C PHE A 27 3.93 -2.13 9.47
N GLU A 28 4.14 -1.60 10.67
CA GLU A 28 3.09 -0.88 11.39
C GLU A 28 2.65 0.39 10.67
N PRO A 29 3.55 1.34 10.38
CA PRO A 29 3.13 2.54 9.65
C PRO A 29 2.69 2.23 8.23
N LEU A 30 3.28 1.22 7.60
CA LEU A 30 2.88 0.82 6.26
C LEU A 30 1.44 0.31 6.25
N ASN A 31 1.08 -0.56 7.18
CA ASN A 31 -0.29 -1.08 7.25
C ASN A 31 -1.29 0.03 7.61
N ALA A 32 -0.93 0.91 8.54
CA ALA A 32 -1.78 2.04 8.89
C ALA A 32 -2.05 2.94 7.69
N ASP A 33 -1.04 3.16 6.85
CA ASP A 33 -1.21 3.94 5.63
C ASP A 33 -2.16 3.27 4.65
N LEU A 34 -2.05 1.95 4.49
CA LEU A 34 -2.94 1.22 3.59
C LEU A 34 -4.39 1.23 4.08
N VAL A 35 -4.59 1.10 5.39
CA VAL A 35 -5.94 1.18 5.98
C VAL A 35 -6.54 2.56 5.71
N LYS A 36 -5.76 3.61 5.93
CA LYS A 36 -6.22 4.98 5.67
C LYS A 36 -6.55 5.16 4.19
N SER A 37 -5.69 4.65 3.30
CA SER A 37 -5.90 4.74 1.86
C SER A 37 -7.19 4.04 1.44
N CYS A 38 -7.48 2.88 2.01
CA CYS A 38 -8.72 2.15 1.72
C CYS A 38 -9.93 2.95 2.20
N ARG A 39 -9.86 3.56 3.38
CA ARG A 39 -10.95 4.38 3.89
C ARG A 39 -11.20 5.61 3.03
N ASP A 40 -10.13 6.26 2.57
CA ASP A 40 -10.25 7.41 1.68
C ASP A 40 -10.86 7.00 0.34
N ALA A 41 -10.46 5.87 -0.19
CA ALA A 41 -11.02 5.35 -1.45
C ALA A 41 -12.50 5.00 -1.31
N VAL A 42 -12.88 4.39 -0.18
CA VAL A 42 -14.27 4.09 0.13
C VAL A 42 -15.10 5.37 0.15
N ALA A 43 -14.62 6.39 0.85
CA ALA A 43 -15.32 7.68 0.94
C ALA A 43 -15.49 8.31 -0.43
N HIS A 44 -14.47 8.23 -1.29
CA HIS A 44 -14.53 8.77 -2.65
C HIS A 44 -15.58 8.02 -3.50
N ALA A 45 -15.59 6.70 -3.43
CA ALA A 45 -16.56 5.88 -4.18
C ALA A 45 -17.99 6.17 -3.72
N GLN A 46 -18.19 6.29 -2.40
CA GLN A 46 -19.50 6.60 -1.84
C GLN A 46 -20.00 7.98 -2.26
N LYS A 47 -19.09 8.96 -2.28
CA LYS A 47 -19.40 10.32 -2.71
C LYS A 47 -19.93 10.35 -4.13
N LEU A 48 -19.42 9.46 -4.98
CA LEU A 48 -19.84 9.35 -6.38
C LEU A 48 -21.01 8.37 -6.58
N GLY A 49 -21.55 7.82 -5.51
CA GLY A 49 -22.69 6.90 -5.57
C GLY A 49 -22.35 5.52 -6.11
N ARG A 50 -21.07 5.17 -6.16
CA ARG A 50 -20.67 3.83 -6.63
C ARG A 50 -20.66 2.81 -5.50
N LYS A 51 -20.83 1.55 -5.86
CA LYS A 51 -20.82 0.45 -4.90
C LYS A 51 -19.57 -0.43 -5.04
N THR A 52 -18.61 0.03 -5.83
CA THR A 52 -17.35 -0.66 -6.03
C THR A 52 -16.21 0.33 -5.90
N VAL A 53 -15.21 -0.01 -5.09
CA VAL A 53 -14.00 0.77 -4.97
C VAL A 53 -13.10 0.42 -6.16
N MET A 54 -12.68 1.43 -6.88
CA MET A 54 -11.86 1.28 -8.09
C MET A 54 -10.49 1.91 -7.88
N GLY A 55 -9.55 1.60 -8.78
CA GLY A 55 -8.20 2.16 -8.71
C GLY A 55 -8.20 3.68 -8.67
N LYS A 56 -9.09 4.32 -9.43
CA LYS A 56 -9.17 5.78 -9.50
C LYS A 56 -9.69 6.44 -8.23
N ASP A 57 -10.16 5.67 -7.26
CA ASP A 57 -10.61 6.21 -5.99
C ASP A 57 -9.45 6.51 -5.03
N PHE A 58 -8.26 6.03 -5.36
CA PHE A 58 -7.08 6.25 -4.53
C PHE A 58 -6.39 7.56 -4.91
N ASN A 59 -5.83 8.22 -3.90
CA ASN A 59 -5.21 9.54 -4.09
C ASN A 59 -4.04 9.54 -5.05
N LEU A 60 -3.30 8.44 -5.12
CA LEU A 60 -2.16 8.30 -6.03
C LEU A 60 -2.49 7.23 -7.06
N TYR A 61 -3.28 7.60 -8.05
CA TYR A 61 -3.62 6.69 -9.13
C TYR A 61 -2.53 6.73 -10.20
N VAL A 62 -1.98 5.57 -10.52
CA VAL A 62 -0.99 5.45 -11.60
C VAL A 62 -1.52 4.43 -12.59
N GLU A 63 -1.93 4.90 -13.75
CA GLU A 63 -2.51 4.05 -14.78
C GLU A 63 -1.46 3.14 -15.38
N GLY A 64 -1.85 1.90 -15.63
CA GLY A 64 -0.98 0.94 -16.29
C GLY A 64 0.10 0.33 -15.42
N GLN A 65 0.10 0.61 -14.14
CA GLN A 65 1.07 0.04 -13.20
C GLN A 65 0.45 -1.16 -12.47
N GLY A 66 1.23 -1.79 -11.60
CA GLY A 66 0.74 -2.87 -10.78
C GLY A 66 0.72 -4.22 -11.47
N GLN A 67 1.58 -4.42 -12.44
CA GLN A 67 1.70 -5.67 -13.17
C GLN A 67 2.35 -6.78 -12.33
N ASP A 68 3.01 -6.39 -11.26
CA ASP A 68 3.74 -7.32 -10.41
C ASP A 68 2.81 -8.06 -9.46
N GLU A 69 3.37 -9.06 -8.79
CA GLU A 69 2.65 -9.82 -7.78
C GLU A 69 2.10 -8.89 -6.70
N ALA A 70 0.88 -9.17 -6.26
CA ALA A 70 0.24 -8.34 -5.24
C ALA A 70 1.02 -8.38 -3.93
N LEU A 71 1.29 -7.20 -3.38
CA LEU A 71 1.98 -7.06 -2.10
C LEU A 71 1.02 -6.95 -0.92
N VAL A 72 -0.29 -6.94 -1.22
CA VAL A 72 -1.34 -6.91 -0.21
C VAL A 72 -2.11 -8.22 -0.24
N VAL A 73 -2.71 -8.59 0.89
CA VAL A 73 -3.55 -9.79 0.97
C VAL A 73 -4.90 -9.41 0.40
N THR A 74 -5.14 -9.77 -0.84
CA THR A 74 -6.34 -9.38 -1.60
C THR A 74 -7.63 -9.70 -0.85
N SER A 75 -7.76 -10.90 -0.30
CA SER A 75 -8.96 -11.31 0.43
C SER A 75 -9.21 -10.44 1.67
N LYS A 76 -8.15 -10.05 2.35
CA LYS A 76 -8.28 -9.21 3.56
C LYS A 76 -8.64 -7.77 3.20
N VAL A 77 -8.11 -7.26 2.09
CA VAL A 77 -8.47 -5.92 1.60
C VAL A 77 -9.96 -5.90 1.23
N LYS A 78 -10.41 -6.90 0.48
CA LYS A 78 -11.81 -6.99 0.08
C LYS A 78 -12.73 -7.10 1.30
N LYS A 79 -12.34 -7.92 2.27
CA LYS A 79 -13.11 -8.07 3.50
C LYS A 79 -13.18 -6.77 4.28
N PHE A 80 -12.04 -6.08 4.41
CA PHE A 80 -11.98 -4.80 5.11
C PHE A 80 -12.94 -3.78 4.49
N ILE A 81 -12.91 -3.63 3.18
CA ILE A 81 -13.76 -2.68 2.47
C ILE A 81 -15.24 -3.08 2.60
N LYS A 82 -15.54 -4.36 2.51
CA LYS A 82 -16.91 -4.86 2.67
C LYS A 82 -17.42 -4.58 4.08
N ASP A 83 -16.60 -4.85 5.10
CA ASP A 83 -16.99 -4.66 6.49
C ASP A 83 -17.16 -3.18 6.84
N GLU A 84 -16.30 -2.30 6.26
CA GLU A 84 -16.37 -0.87 6.53
C GLU A 84 -17.57 -0.20 5.87
N ALA A 85 -17.93 -0.61 4.67
CA ALA A 85 -18.90 0.16 3.88
C ALA A 85 -19.87 -0.67 3.04
N GLY A 86 -19.74 -1.99 3.05
CA GLY A 86 -20.58 -2.84 2.22
C GLY A 86 -20.24 -2.78 0.73
N LEU A 87 -19.09 -2.23 0.38
CA LEU A 87 -18.71 -2.07 -1.03
C LEU A 87 -17.88 -3.25 -1.52
N SER A 88 -17.88 -3.45 -2.83
CA SER A 88 -17.00 -4.40 -3.50
C SER A 88 -15.68 -3.72 -3.84
N THR A 89 -14.66 -4.50 -4.21
CA THR A 89 -13.34 -3.99 -4.54
C THR A 89 -12.93 -4.50 -5.92
N SER A 90 -12.54 -3.61 -6.82
CA SER A 90 -12.08 -4.00 -8.15
C SER A 90 -10.64 -4.50 -8.11
N SER A 91 -10.24 -5.23 -9.16
CA SER A 91 -8.86 -5.68 -9.29
C SER A 91 -7.90 -4.49 -9.42
N GLN A 92 -8.34 -3.41 -10.06
CA GLN A 92 -7.53 -2.20 -10.19
C GLN A 92 -7.24 -1.55 -8.83
N ALA A 93 -8.16 -1.67 -7.88
CA ALA A 93 -7.93 -1.16 -6.53
C ALA A 93 -6.76 -1.92 -5.87
N ILE A 94 -6.72 -3.23 -6.06
CA ILE A 94 -5.63 -4.05 -5.52
C ILE A 94 -4.30 -3.66 -6.18
N GLU A 95 -4.31 -3.44 -7.49
CA GLU A 95 -3.11 -2.99 -8.22
C GLU A 95 -2.60 -1.66 -7.67
N GLN A 96 -3.50 -0.72 -7.42
CA GLN A 96 -3.12 0.59 -6.89
C GLN A 96 -2.53 0.48 -5.48
N LEU A 97 -3.05 -0.40 -4.65
CA LEU A 97 -2.47 -0.62 -3.34
C LEU A 97 -1.06 -1.22 -3.45
N THR A 98 -0.86 -2.14 -4.39
CA THR A 98 0.46 -2.72 -4.63
C THR A 98 1.45 -1.64 -5.08
N VAL A 99 1.04 -0.78 -6.03
CA VAL A 99 1.88 0.33 -6.48
C VAL A 99 2.22 1.26 -5.32
N ARG A 100 1.25 1.53 -4.46
CA ARG A 100 1.48 2.38 -3.29
C ARG A 100 2.51 1.76 -2.36
N VAL A 101 2.41 0.46 -2.08
CA VAL A 101 3.41 -0.24 -1.26
C VAL A 101 4.79 -0.15 -1.89
N GLN A 102 4.89 -0.39 -3.21
CA GLN A 102 6.16 -0.29 -3.92
C GLN A 102 6.75 1.11 -3.80
N THR A 103 5.94 2.13 -3.99
CA THR A 103 6.38 3.52 -3.91
C THR A 103 6.93 3.85 -2.51
N ILE A 104 6.21 3.41 -1.48
CA ILE A 104 6.63 3.62 -0.09
C ILE A 104 7.95 2.88 0.17
N CYS A 105 8.06 1.65 -0.30
CA CYS A 105 9.27 0.84 -0.11
C CYS A 105 10.48 1.47 -0.78
N LEU A 106 10.32 1.96 -2.01
CA LEU A 106 11.44 2.58 -2.73
C LEU A 106 11.92 3.85 -2.03
N LYS A 107 11.00 4.64 -1.52
CA LYS A 107 11.36 5.85 -0.77
C LYS A 107 12.04 5.49 0.56
N ALA A 108 11.54 4.47 1.23
CA ALA A 108 12.14 4.00 2.48
C ALA A 108 13.56 3.49 2.26
N ILE A 109 13.79 2.80 1.14
CA ILE A 109 15.14 2.35 0.76
C ILE A 109 16.07 3.55 0.59
N GLU A 110 15.62 4.60 -0.11
CA GLU A 110 16.40 5.82 -0.28
C GLU A 110 16.75 6.45 1.06
N ASN A 111 15.78 6.51 1.97
CA ASN A 111 15.98 7.10 3.29
C ASN A 111 16.99 6.30 4.11
N ALA A 112 16.93 4.97 4.05
CA ALA A 112 17.90 4.12 4.73
C ALA A 112 19.29 4.29 4.16
N LYS A 113 19.41 4.39 2.83
CA LYS A 113 20.68 4.64 2.15
C LYS A 113 21.30 5.97 2.59
N SER A 114 20.49 7.01 2.62
CA SER A 114 20.95 8.35 3.02
C SER A 114 21.49 8.33 4.44
N ASP A 115 20.96 7.47 5.28
CA ASP A 115 21.37 7.32 6.67
C ASP A 115 22.44 6.22 6.83
N LYS A 116 22.96 5.71 5.73
CA LYS A 116 24.03 4.69 5.67
C LYS A 116 23.66 3.41 6.43
N ARG A 117 22.38 3.05 6.42
CA ARG A 117 21.90 1.81 7.02
C ARG A 117 21.57 0.81 5.92
N LYS A 118 21.55 -0.46 6.29
CA LYS A 118 21.21 -1.56 5.39
C LYS A 118 19.93 -2.27 5.82
N THR A 119 19.18 -1.64 6.71
CA THR A 119 17.88 -2.14 7.18
C THR A 119 16.87 -1.02 7.08
N VAL A 120 15.76 -1.30 6.42
CA VAL A 120 14.63 -0.38 6.32
C VAL A 120 13.86 -0.45 7.64
N MET A 121 13.65 0.70 8.26
CA MET A 121 13.01 0.81 9.57
C MET A 121 11.78 1.71 9.51
N ASP A 122 11.00 1.73 10.60
CA ASP A 122 9.81 2.56 10.71
C ASP A 122 10.09 4.03 10.43
N ARG A 123 11.23 4.54 10.87
CA ARG A 123 11.62 5.95 10.64
C ARG A 123 11.91 6.26 9.18
N ASP A 124 12.06 5.26 8.34
CA ASP A 124 12.26 5.44 6.91
C ASP A 124 10.96 5.59 6.16
N PHE A 125 9.85 5.28 6.81
CA PHE A 125 8.53 5.38 6.20
C PHE A 125 8.19 6.84 5.88
N THR A 126 7.75 7.08 4.66
CA THR A 126 7.23 8.37 4.23
C THR A 126 5.99 8.12 3.40
N ALA A 127 4.88 8.69 3.81
CA ALA A 127 3.64 8.53 3.06
C ALA A 127 3.76 9.25 1.71
N PRO A 128 3.31 8.63 0.61
CA PRO A 128 3.31 9.30 -0.69
C PRO A 128 2.43 10.53 -0.65
N THR A 129 2.88 11.60 -1.31
CA THR A 129 2.06 12.80 -1.42
C THR A 129 1.05 12.65 -2.55
N THR A 130 -0.13 13.24 -2.35
CA THR A 130 -1.16 13.28 -3.38
C THR A 130 -0.68 14.16 -4.52
N LEU A 131 -0.95 13.72 -5.74
CA LEU A 131 -0.72 14.56 -6.91
C LEU A 131 -1.91 15.52 -6.98
N ALA A 132 -1.65 16.75 -6.64
CA ALA A 132 -2.71 17.77 -6.62
C ALA A 132 -3.00 18.26 -8.03
#